data_042d8d579aa5d9dfac0d5f41b1d2e1bb
#
_entry.id   042d8d579aa5d9dfac0d5f41b1d2e1bb
#
_cell.length_a   1.000
_cell.length_b   1.000
_cell.length_c   1.000
_cell.angle_alpha   90.00
_cell.angle_beta   90.00
_cell.angle_gamma   90.00
#
_symmetry.space_group_name_H-M   'P 1'
#
loop_
_entity.id
_entity.type
_entity.pdbx_description
1 polymer ?
#
loop_
_entity_poly.entity_id
_entity_poly.type
_entity_poly.pdbx_seq_one_letter_code
_entity_poly.pdbx_strand_id
1 'polypeptide(L)'
;MNPQDVILYPIMTESATRQIEEKNRLAFIVNIRANKVDVKRAVEELYEVEVSKVNTLITARGRKKAFVKLGPDYKAADVAIKLGIL
;
A
#
# COMPACT_ATOMS: atom_id res chain seq x y z
N MET A 1 -14.26 -8.43 0.71
CA MET A 1 -14.27 -6.96 0.89
C MET A 1 -13.90 -6.32 -0.45
N ASN A 2 -14.61 -5.28 -0.86
CA ASN A 2 -14.29 -4.61 -2.12
C ASN A 2 -12.96 -3.89 -2.04
N PRO A 3 -12.15 -3.88 -3.12
CA PRO A 3 -10.84 -3.22 -3.09
C PRO A 3 -10.86 -1.77 -2.59
N GLN A 4 -11.85 -1.00 -3.02
CA GLN A 4 -11.98 0.40 -2.60
C GLN A 4 -12.36 0.57 -1.14
N ASP A 5 -12.89 -0.48 -0.49
CA ASP A 5 -13.20 -0.47 0.94
C ASP A 5 -12.00 -0.93 1.78
N VAL A 6 -11.04 -1.59 1.16
CA VAL A 6 -9.83 -2.07 1.82
C VAL A 6 -8.80 -0.95 1.95
N ILE A 7 -8.49 -0.27 0.85
CA ILE A 7 -7.49 0.79 0.81
C ILE A 7 -8.19 2.11 1.08
N LEU A 8 -7.92 2.73 2.23
CA LEU A 8 -8.58 3.98 2.61
C LEU A 8 -7.86 5.19 2.03
N TYR A 9 -6.55 5.30 2.27
CA TYR A 9 -5.74 6.38 1.69
C TYR A 9 -4.25 6.04 1.81
N PRO A 10 -3.41 6.64 0.94
CA PRO A 10 -1.96 6.44 1.00
C PRO A 10 -1.34 7.28 2.12
N ILE A 11 -0.21 6.81 2.64
CA ILE A 11 0.57 7.55 3.62
C ILE A 11 1.65 8.33 2.87
N MET A 12 1.68 9.64 3.06
CA MET A 12 2.54 10.56 2.32
C MET A 12 3.62 11.23 3.18
N THR A 13 4.07 10.55 4.24
CA THR A 13 5.17 11.06 5.07
C THR A 13 6.49 10.95 4.30
N GLU A 14 7.49 11.72 4.72
CA GLU A 14 8.82 11.67 4.11
C GLU A 14 9.40 10.26 4.16
N SER A 15 9.27 9.59 5.30
CA SER A 15 9.75 8.21 5.45
C SER A 15 9.05 7.26 4.49
N ALA A 16 7.72 7.37 4.35
CA ALA A 16 6.95 6.50 3.45
C ALA A 16 7.31 6.77 1.98
N THR A 17 7.48 8.03 1.60
CA THR A 17 7.83 8.37 0.22
C THR A 17 9.25 7.94 -0.13
N ARG A 18 10.17 7.99 0.84
CA ARG A 18 11.52 7.48 0.65
C ARG A 18 11.52 5.98 0.32
N GLN A 19 10.67 5.21 0.98
CA GLN A 19 10.56 3.76 0.76
C GLN A 19 10.05 3.41 -0.64
N ILE A 20 9.30 4.31 -1.27
CA ILE A 20 8.83 4.11 -2.64
C ILE A 20 10.02 3.90 -3.57
N GLU A 21 11.03 4.74 -3.47
CA GLU A 21 12.22 4.66 -4.32
C GLU A 21 13.23 3.62 -3.84
N GLU A 22 13.50 3.58 -2.55
CA GLU A 22 14.57 2.73 -1.99
C GLU A 22 14.14 1.28 -1.85
N LYS A 23 12.87 1.01 -1.54
CA LYS A 23 12.38 -0.33 -1.22
C LYS A 23 11.31 -0.86 -2.15
N ASN A 24 10.92 -0.08 -3.15
CA ASN A 24 9.79 -0.41 -4.03
C ASN A 24 8.53 -0.73 -3.23
N ARG A 25 8.27 0.06 -2.20
CA ARG A 25 7.24 -0.21 -1.20
C ARG A 25 6.35 1.01 -1.00
N LEU A 26 5.03 0.76 -0.97
CA LEU A 26 4.01 1.75 -0.70
C LEU A 26 3.45 1.54 0.70
N ALA A 27 2.96 2.61 1.33
CA ALA A 27 2.30 2.54 2.63
C ALA A 27 0.89 3.10 2.52
N PHE A 28 -0.07 2.39 3.11
CA PHE A 28 -1.49 2.78 3.10
C PHE A 28 -2.08 2.66 4.49
N ILE A 29 -3.08 3.49 4.77
CA ILE A 29 -4.03 3.19 5.84
C ILE A 29 -5.12 2.35 5.20
N VAL A 30 -5.41 1.22 5.81
CA VAL A 30 -6.38 0.25 5.31
C VAL A 30 -7.48 0.01 6.32
N ASN A 31 -8.55 -0.62 5.87
CA ASN A 31 -9.67 -0.98 6.74
C ASN A 31 -9.15 -1.90 7.85
N ILE A 32 -9.56 -1.61 9.09
CA ILE A 32 -9.11 -2.38 10.27
C ILE A 32 -9.46 -3.87 10.16
N ARG A 33 -10.49 -4.21 9.41
CA ARG A 33 -10.93 -5.59 9.21
C ARG A 33 -10.20 -6.31 8.09
N ALA A 34 -9.44 -5.59 7.27
CA ALA A 34 -8.72 -6.18 6.15
C ALA A 34 -7.49 -6.94 6.65
N ASN A 35 -7.28 -8.13 6.11
CA ASN A 35 -6.06 -8.89 6.36
C ASN A 35 -5.06 -8.68 5.23
N LYS A 36 -3.90 -9.33 5.33
CA LYS A 36 -2.83 -9.18 4.32
C LYS A 36 -3.29 -9.61 2.92
N VAL A 37 -4.10 -10.65 2.84
CA VAL A 37 -4.63 -11.16 1.56
C VAL A 37 -5.58 -10.14 0.95
N ASP A 38 -6.45 -9.54 1.77
CA ASP A 38 -7.37 -8.49 1.29
C ASP A 38 -6.59 -7.31 0.74
N VAL A 39 -5.55 -6.87 1.45
CA VAL A 39 -4.71 -5.74 1.03
C VAL A 39 -3.99 -6.06 -0.28
N LYS A 40 -3.40 -7.24 -0.39
CA LYS A 40 -2.72 -7.67 -1.61
C LYS A 40 -3.66 -7.63 -2.82
N ARG A 41 -4.83 -8.25 -2.69
CA ARG A 41 -5.82 -8.28 -3.77
C ARG A 41 -6.29 -6.87 -4.16
N ALA A 42 -6.55 -6.03 -3.15
CA ALA A 42 -7.04 -4.68 -3.40
C ALA A 42 -6.02 -3.85 -4.19
N VAL A 43 -4.76 -3.91 -3.78
CA VAL A 43 -3.70 -3.17 -4.48
C VAL A 43 -3.51 -3.70 -5.89
N GLU A 44 -3.50 -5.02 -6.06
CA GLU A 44 -3.34 -5.63 -7.38
C GLU A 44 -4.47 -5.25 -8.33
N GLU A 45 -5.71 -5.23 -7.84
CA GLU A 45 -6.85 -4.87 -8.66
C GLU A 45 -6.94 -3.38 -8.96
N LEU A 46 -6.72 -2.53 -7.94
CA LEU A 46 -6.86 -1.08 -8.10
C LEU A 46 -5.77 -0.47 -8.98
N TYR A 47 -4.55 -0.98 -8.88
CA TYR A 47 -3.40 -0.37 -9.55
C TYR A 47 -2.79 -1.24 -10.64
N GLU A 48 -3.37 -2.41 -10.89
CA GLU A 48 -2.92 -3.34 -11.93
C GLU A 48 -1.44 -3.69 -11.79
N VAL A 49 -1.04 -4.05 -10.57
CA VAL A 49 0.34 -4.41 -10.26
C VAL A 49 0.38 -5.78 -9.56
N GLU A 50 1.57 -6.32 -9.44
CA GLU A 50 1.82 -7.55 -8.71
C GLU A 50 2.46 -7.21 -7.36
N VAL A 51 1.92 -7.77 -6.28
CA VAL A 51 2.40 -7.52 -4.93
C VAL A 51 3.25 -8.69 -4.47
N SER A 52 4.46 -8.40 -4.04
CA SER A 52 5.41 -9.39 -3.54
C SER A 52 5.19 -9.71 -2.06
N LYS A 53 4.93 -8.67 -1.24
CA LYS A 53 4.82 -8.84 0.20
C LYS A 53 3.94 -7.75 0.80
N VAL A 54 3.18 -8.12 1.83
CA VAL A 54 2.38 -7.16 2.63
C VAL A 54 2.70 -7.37 4.10
N ASN A 55 3.01 -6.27 4.79
CA ASN A 55 3.13 -6.23 6.24
C ASN A 55 2.09 -5.28 6.79
N THR A 56 1.47 -5.63 7.90
CA THR A 56 0.47 -4.78 8.54
C THR A 56 0.82 -4.58 10.00
N LEU A 57 0.42 -3.44 10.55
CA LEU A 57 0.51 -3.14 11.97
C LEU A 57 -0.65 -2.23 12.38
N ILE A 58 -0.97 -2.24 13.67
CA ILE A 58 -1.97 -1.34 14.23
C ILE A 58 -1.21 -0.19 14.89
N THR A 59 -1.57 1.04 14.51
CA THR A 59 -0.93 2.23 15.10
C THR A 59 -1.49 2.52 16.49
N ALA A 60 -0.82 3.40 17.23
CA ALA A 60 -1.25 3.81 18.57
C ALA A 60 -2.64 4.42 18.57
N ARG A 61 -3.09 4.97 17.43
CA ARG A 61 -4.43 5.55 17.28
C ARG A 61 -5.48 4.55 16.82
N GLY A 62 -5.12 3.26 16.77
CA GLY A 62 -6.05 2.20 16.38
C GLY A 62 -6.29 2.06 14.88
N ARG A 63 -5.45 2.67 14.05
CA ARG A 63 -5.55 2.55 12.59
C ARG A 63 -4.66 1.42 12.08
N LYS A 64 -5.10 0.73 11.05
CA LYS A 64 -4.29 -0.31 10.44
C LYS A 64 -3.46 0.27 9.30
N LYS A 65 -2.15 0.09 9.41
CA LYS A 65 -1.18 0.53 8.43
C LYS A 65 -0.66 -0.69 7.67
N ALA A 66 -0.62 -0.61 6.35
CA ALA A 66 -0.11 -1.67 5.51
C ALA A 66 1.08 -1.18 4.69
N PHE A 67 2.15 -1.96 4.70
CA PHE A 67 3.32 -1.74 3.83
C PHE A 67 3.24 -2.78 2.71
N VAL A 68 3.21 -2.31 1.47
CA VAL A 68 3.02 -3.15 0.30
C VAL A 68 4.26 -3.07 -0.58
N LYS A 69 4.99 -4.18 -0.69
CA LYS A 69 6.14 -4.28 -1.58
C LYS A 69 5.68 -4.87 -2.89
N LEU A 70 6.01 -4.20 -4.00
CA LEU A 70 5.66 -4.67 -5.33
C LEU A 70 6.67 -5.68 -5.85
N GLY A 71 6.24 -6.49 -6.82
CA GLY A 71 7.12 -7.39 -7.52
C GLY A 71 8.16 -6.64 -8.35
N PRO A 72 9.26 -7.31 -8.76
CA PRO A 72 10.39 -6.63 -9.42
C PRO A 72 10.05 -6.02 -10.78
N ASP A 73 8.98 -6.48 -11.41
CA ASP A 73 8.55 -5.96 -12.72
C ASP A 73 7.68 -4.71 -12.62
N TYR A 74 7.37 -4.27 -11.40
CA TYR A 74 6.49 -3.13 -11.13
C TYR A 74 7.20 -2.13 -10.24
N LYS A 75 6.99 -0.83 -10.52
CA LYS A 75 7.62 0.23 -9.73
C LYS A 75 6.59 0.92 -8.85
N ALA A 76 6.87 0.97 -7.55
CA ALA A 76 6.03 1.70 -6.61
C ALA A 76 5.94 3.19 -6.98
N ALA A 77 6.99 3.75 -7.58
CA ALA A 77 6.98 5.14 -8.04
C ALA A 77 5.88 5.40 -9.08
N ASP A 78 5.63 4.45 -9.98
CA ASP A 78 4.57 4.61 -10.99
C ASP A 78 3.18 4.65 -10.34
N VAL A 79 2.95 3.82 -9.32
CA VAL A 79 1.70 3.84 -8.56
C VAL A 79 1.58 5.15 -7.78
N ALA A 80 2.67 5.60 -7.17
CA ALA A 80 2.70 6.84 -6.42
C ALA A 80 2.34 8.05 -7.27
N ILE A 81 2.78 8.08 -8.52
CA ILE A 81 2.42 9.13 -9.47
C ILE A 81 0.90 9.11 -9.71
N LYS A 82 0.31 7.94 -9.92
CA LYS A 82 -1.13 7.78 -10.10
C LYS A 82 -1.92 8.24 -8.88
N LEU A 83 -1.34 8.07 -7.68
CA LEU A 83 -1.97 8.47 -6.42
C LEU A 83 -1.76 9.95 -6.09
N GLY A 84 -0.92 10.65 -6.87
CA GLY A 84 -0.62 12.05 -6.60
C GLY A 84 0.39 12.29 -5.49
N ILE A 85 1.15 11.25 -5.09
CA ILE A 85 2.18 11.36 -4.04
C ILE A 85 3.47 11.97 -4.59
N LEU A 86 3.82 11.62 -5.81
CA LEU A 86 5.02 12.10 -6.50
C LEU A 86 4.67 13.02 -7.65
#